data_ea53bc043e36de728cf139087f20cece
#
_entry.id   ea53bc043e36de728cf139087f20cece
#
_cell.length_a   1.000
_cell.length_b   1.000
_cell.length_c   1.000
_cell.angle_alpha   90.00
_cell.angle_beta   90.00
_cell.angle_gamma   90.00
#
_symmetry.space_group_name_H-M   'P 1'
#
loop_
_entity.id
_entity.type
_entity.pdbx_description
1 polymer ?
#
loop_
_entity_poly.entity_id
_entity_poly.type
_entity_poly.pdbx_seq_one_letter_code
_entity_poly.pdbx_strand_id
1 'polypeptide(L)'
;MKVHKFIIVLFLFKTAISQSLFNKIVEAPFFILNLSGTSDDGLFKPRDLDFHTDPNRDNELWVINENSAIFDPNFGGSTVTYYSAGLETQWADYRKDTFSAHFMNTASAIAFSNNGGFANTLDVQDANGNPNGFFSGATLWEADTSIYARINQEGPELGSHWDMLHQSPFSIGIAAEADNIYWLFDGFHNTIVKYDFQEPHPDHEHGGEDHSDGLVYRYDEINVSRTEGL
;
A
#
# COMPACT_ATOMS: atom_id res chain seq x y z
N MET A 1 -42.61 6.90 -12.19
CA MET A 1 -41.91 7.29 -10.93
C MET A 1 -41.82 6.18 -9.88
N LYS A 2 -42.59 5.07 -10.00
CA LYS A 2 -42.50 3.95 -9.03
C LYS A 2 -41.38 2.90 -9.34
N VAL A 3 -40.90 2.82 -10.56
CA VAL A 3 -39.92 1.80 -10.99
C VAL A 3 -38.50 2.10 -10.46
N HIS A 4 -38.12 3.39 -10.36
CA HIS A 4 -36.78 3.76 -9.87
C HIS A 4 -36.54 3.48 -8.39
N LYS A 5 -37.60 3.56 -7.57
CA LYS A 5 -37.48 3.23 -6.13
C LYS A 5 -37.28 1.73 -5.90
N PHE A 6 -37.83 0.88 -6.77
CA PHE A 6 -37.72 -0.58 -6.64
C PHE A 6 -36.32 -1.09 -7.04
N ILE A 7 -35.71 -0.46 -8.04
CA ILE A 7 -34.37 -0.82 -8.51
C ILE A 7 -33.30 -0.45 -7.46
N ILE A 8 -33.46 0.72 -6.81
CA ILE A 8 -32.53 1.15 -5.75
C ILE A 8 -32.58 0.21 -4.55
N VAL A 9 -33.76 -0.24 -4.13
CA VAL A 9 -33.90 -1.18 -3.02
C VAL A 9 -33.32 -2.56 -3.36
N LEU A 10 -33.45 -3.02 -4.60
CA LEU A 10 -32.93 -4.33 -5.03
C LEU A 10 -31.41 -4.33 -5.18
N PHE A 11 -30.81 -3.19 -5.56
CA PHE A 11 -29.35 -3.02 -5.65
C PHE A 11 -28.70 -3.01 -4.26
N LEU A 12 -29.36 -2.43 -3.28
CA LEU A 12 -28.88 -2.32 -1.89
C LEU A 12 -28.87 -3.66 -1.13
N PHE A 13 -29.72 -4.59 -1.51
CA PHE A 13 -29.71 -5.94 -0.94
C PHE A 13 -28.59 -6.85 -1.48
N LYS A 14 -27.93 -6.47 -2.59
CA LYS A 14 -26.86 -7.27 -3.19
C LYS A 14 -25.45 -6.80 -2.83
N THR A 15 -25.31 -5.62 -2.28
CA THR A 15 -24.00 -5.12 -1.82
C THR A 15 -23.90 -5.32 -0.31
N ALA A 16 -22.87 -6.00 0.14
CA ALA A 16 -22.58 -6.23 1.57
C ALA A 16 -22.12 -4.95 2.29
N ILE A 17 -22.87 -3.87 2.11
CA ILE A 17 -22.68 -2.65 2.90
C ILE A 17 -23.29 -2.90 4.26
N SER A 18 -22.56 -2.70 5.33
CA SER A 18 -23.10 -2.87 6.67
C SER A 18 -24.35 -2.01 6.86
N GLN A 19 -25.39 -2.56 7.48
CA GLN A 19 -26.64 -1.87 7.73
C GLN A 19 -26.43 -0.51 8.41
N SER A 20 -25.40 -0.40 9.24
CA SER A 20 -25.05 0.84 9.96
C SER A 20 -24.51 1.93 9.04
N LEU A 21 -23.68 1.59 8.07
CA LEU A 21 -23.15 2.53 7.09
C LEU A 21 -24.26 3.02 6.16
N PHE A 22 -25.13 2.09 5.74
CA PHE A 22 -26.28 2.44 4.91
C PHE A 22 -27.25 3.39 5.64
N ASN A 23 -27.56 3.14 6.90
CA ASN A 23 -28.43 4.02 7.69
C ASN A 23 -27.82 5.41 7.82
N LYS A 24 -26.50 5.52 8.07
CA LYS A 24 -25.81 6.82 8.10
C LYS A 24 -25.93 7.58 6.78
N ILE A 25 -25.82 6.88 5.64
CA ILE A 25 -25.97 7.49 4.31
C ILE A 25 -27.41 7.97 4.06
N VAL A 26 -28.40 7.21 4.49
CA VAL A 26 -29.83 7.54 4.26
C VAL A 26 -30.35 8.61 5.23
N GLU A 27 -29.84 8.64 6.44
CA GLU A 27 -30.25 9.60 7.49
C GLU A 27 -29.56 10.95 7.38
N ALA A 28 -28.43 11.04 6.67
CA ALA A 28 -27.74 12.31 6.45
C ALA A 28 -28.47 13.16 5.39
N PRO A 29 -29.07 14.29 5.76
CA PRO A 29 -29.82 15.15 4.82
C PRO A 29 -28.91 15.80 3.77
N PHE A 30 -27.60 15.86 4.03
CA PHE A 30 -26.58 16.43 3.15
C PHE A 30 -25.28 15.64 3.26
N PHE A 31 -24.65 15.34 2.11
CA PHE A 31 -23.28 14.91 2.06
C PHE A 31 -22.38 16.14 1.92
N ILE A 32 -21.54 16.38 2.91
CA ILE A 32 -20.44 17.32 2.77
C ILE A 32 -19.25 16.49 2.30
N LEU A 33 -18.85 16.69 1.05
CA LEU A 33 -17.62 16.11 0.52
C LEU A 33 -16.48 17.07 0.91
N ASN A 34 -15.71 16.69 1.89
CA ASN A 34 -14.49 17.42 2.24
C ASN A 34 -13.33 16.89 1.41
N LEU A 35 -12.58 17.78 0.80
CA LEU A 35 -11.30 17.43 0.17
C LEU A 35 -10.30 17.14 1.28
N SER A 36 -9.90 15.88 1.39
CA SER A 36 -8.99 15.45 2.47
C SER A 36 -7.50 15.62 2.14
N GLY A 37 -7.14 15.73 0.84
CA GLY A 37 -5.75 15.88 0.46
C GLY A 37 -5.56 16.52 -0.91
N THR A 38 -4.43 17.17 -1.10
CA THR A 38 -4.04 17.87 -2.33
C THR A 38 -2.56 17.64 -2.68
N SER A 39 -2.12 18.16 -3.81
CA SER A 39 -0.70 18.19 -4.17
C SER A 39 0.16 18.99 -3.19
N ASP A 40 -0.43 19.95 -2.46
CA ASP A 40 0.30 20.75 -1.47
C ASP A 40 0.66 19.90 -0.24
N ASP A 41 -0.07 18.83 0.01
CA ASP A 41 0.23 17.82 1.04
C ASP A 41 1.29 16.79 0.58
N GLY A 42 1.72 16.85 -0.67
CA GLY A 42 2.67 15.92 -1.26
C GLY A 42 2.03 14.77 -2.05
N LEU A 43 0.72 14.81 -2.32
CA LEU A 43 0.10 13.82 -3.21
C LEU A 43 0.62 13.97 -4.63
N PHE A 44 1.19 12.89 -5.17
CA PHE A 44 1.65 12.81 -6.54
C PHE A 44 1.35 11.44 -7.13
N LYS A 45 0.42 11.35 -8.06
CA LYS A 45 -0.09 10.08 -8.62
C LYS A 45 -0.44 9.07 -7.51
N PRO A 46 -1.35 9.41 -6.59
CA PRO A 46 -1.77 8.48 -5.55
C PRO A 46 -2.36 7.22 -6.19
N ARG A 47 -1.99 6.06 -5.67
CA ARG A 47 -2.38 4.75 -6.21
C ARG A 47 -3.33 4.01 -5.29
N ASP A 48 -3.07 4.08 -4.00
CA ASP A 48 -3.83 3.34 -3.00
C ASP A 48 -3.75 4.05 -1.65
N LEU A 49 -4.62 3.66 -0.74
CA LEU A 49 -4.70 4.18 0.62
C LEU A 49 -5.17 3.10 1.59
N ASP A 50 -4.68 3.18 2.81
CA ASP A 50 -5.17 2.34 3.90
C ASP A 50 -5.11 3.09 5.24
N PHE A 51 -5.96 2.68 6.19
CA PHE A 51 -5.94 3.20 7.55
C PHE A 51 -5.01 2.37 8.43
N HIS A 52 -4.32 3.05 9.33
CA HIS A 52 -3.51 2.37 10.33
C HIS A 52 -4.39 1.45 11.21
N THR A 53 -3.91 0.26 11.48
CA THR A 53 -4.68 -0.78 12.18
C THR A 53 -4.67 -0.67 13.71
N ASP A 54 -3.73 0.11 14.30
CA ASP A 54 -3.72 0.37 15.74
C ASP A 54 -4.92 1.24 16.16
N PRO A 55 -5.78 0.79 17.09
CA PRO A 55 -6.93 1.55 17.57
C PRO A 55 -6.57 2.92 18.18
N ASN A 56 -5.33 3.14 18.61
CA ASN A 56 -4.88 4.45 19.08
C ASN A 56 -4.51 5.41 17.95
N ARG A 57 -4.48 4.90 16.72
CA ARG A 57 -4.17 5.63 15.47
C ARG A 57 -5.34 5.54 14.48
N ASP A 58 -6.57 5.41 14.96
CA ASP A 58 -7.80 5.08 14.21
C ASP A 58 -8.19 6.09 13.13
N ASN A 59 -7.70 7.32 13.20
CA ASN A 59 -7.91 8.35 12.18
C ASN A 59 -6.61 8.69 11.42
N GLU A 60 -5.70 7.76 11.35
CA GLU A 60 -4.46 7.91 10.60
C GLU A 60 -4.59 7.18 9.26
N LEU A 61 -4.67 7.96 8.18
CA LEU A 61 -4.79 7.49 6.80
C LEU A 61 -3.46 7.66 6.08
N TRP A 62 -2.96 6.59 5.48
CA TRP A 62 -1.79 6.64 4.63
C TRP A 62 -2.18 6.50 3.16
N VAL A 63 -1.60 7.33 2.33
CA VAL A 63 -1.75 7.29 0.87
C VAL A 63 -0.40 7.00 0.27
N ILE A 64 -0.31 5.99 -0.60
CA ILE A 64 0.91 5.69 -1.36
C ILE A 64 0.87 6.37 -2.72
N ASN A 65 1.95 7.07 -3.06
CA ASN A 65 2.18 7.66 -4.38
C ASN A 65 3.00 6.70 -5.24
N GLU A 66 2.69 6.63 -6.54
CA GLU A 66 3.41 5.77 -7.50
C GLU A 66 4.88 6.15 -7.65
N ASN A 67 5.11 7.41 -7.93
CA ASN A 67 6.45 7.92 -8.27
C ASN A 67 6.51 9.43 -8.12
N SER A 68 7.69 9.96 -7.86
CA SER A 68 7.88 11.39 -7.79
C SER A 68 7.94 12.05 -9.17
N ALA A 69 8.57 11.52 -10.18
CA ALA A 69 8.50 11.90 -11.60
C ALA A 69 9.41 10.97 -12.44
N ILE A 70 9.05 10.72 -13.69
CA ILE A 70 9.80 9.85 -14.63
C ILE A 70 11.23 10.33 -14.88
N PHE A 71 11.54 11.60 -14.62
CA PHE A 71 12.86 12.20 -14.83
C PHE A 71 13.54 12.72 -13.55
N ASP A 72 12.97 12.44 -12.39
CA ASP A 72 13.61 12.70 -11.12
C ASP A 72 14.72 11.67 -10.92
N PRO A 73 16.00 12.05 -10.73
CA PRO A 73 17.04 11.09 -10.37
C PRO A 73 16.75 10.34 -9.06
N ASN A 74 15.78 10.84 -8.29
CA ASN A 74 15.24 10.21 -7.10
C ASN A 74 13.84 9.65 -7.36
N PHE A 75 13.57 9.03 -8.51
CA PHE A 75 12.29 8.36 -8.75
C PHE A 75 12.07 7.28 -7.68
N GLY A 76 10.84 6.91 -7.48
CA GLY A 76 10.40 5.99 -6.44
C GLY A 76 9.20 6.56 -5.70
N GLY A 77 8.36 5.69 -5.18
CA GLY A 77 7.16 6.06 -4.45
C GLY A 77 7.45 6.87 -3.19
N SER A 78 6.39 7.32 -2.61
CA SER A 78 6.38 8.07 -1.35
C SER A 78 5.06 7.82 -0.64
N THR A 79 4.94 8.25 0.60
CA THR A 79 3.68 8.23 1.32
C THR A 79 3.28 9.63 1.77
N VAL A 80 1.97 9.84 1.90
CA VAL A 80 1.41 10.97 2.65
C VAL A 80 0.56 10.39 3.77
N THR A 81 0.92 10.70 4.99
CA THR A 81 0.16 10.31 6.18
C THR A 81 -0.72 11.47 6.62
N TYR A 82 -2.02 11.25 6.62
CA TYR A 82 -3.00 12.19 7.15
C TYR A 82 -3.36 11.79 8.58
N TYR A 83 -2.94 12.59 9.53
CA TYR A 83 -3.35 12.45 10.93
C TYR A 83 -4.69 13.14 11.15
N SER A 84 -5.54 12.58 11.99
CA SER A 84 -6.92 13.06 12.19
C SER A 84 -7.68 13.19 10.86
N ALA A 85 -7.53 12.23 9.98
CA ALA A 85 -8.08 12.26 8.63
C ALA A 85 -9.58 12.55 8.62
N GLY A 86 -9.97 13.56 7.84
CA GLY A 86 -11.37 14.00 7.74
C GLY A 86 -11.87 14.89 8.89
N LEU A 87 -11.04 15.21 9.88
CA LEU A 87 -11.38 16.11 10.99
C LEU A 87 -10.83 17.53 10.75
N GLU A 88 -11.32 18.52 11.49
CA GLU A 88 -10.83 19.91 11.41
C GLU A 88 -9.35 20.04 11.83
N THR A 89 -8.85 19.09 12.61
CA THR A 89 -7.47 19.03 13.09
C THR A 89 -6.55 18.24 12.16
N GLN A 90 -7.02 17.87 10.97
CA GLN A 90 -6.22 17.12 10.00
C GLN A 90 -4.95 17.87 9.64
N TRP A 91 -3.85 17.14 9.58
CA TRP A 91 -2.59 17.59 8.99
C TRP A 91 -1.91 16.47 8.25
N ALA A 92 -1.02 16.79 7.33
CA ALA A 92 -0.35 15.83 6.47
C ALA A 92 1.15 15.78 6.73
N ASP A 93 1.75 14.60 6.65
CA ASP A 93 3.20 14.37 6.70
C ASP A 93 3.62 13.59 5.45
N TYR A 94 4.34 14.26 4.55
CA TYR A 94 4.92 13.64 3.36
C TYR A 94 6.25 12.97 3.72
N ARG A 95 6.42 11.74 3.26
CA ARG A 95 7.65 10.98 3.46
C ARG A 95 8.08 10.23 2.21
N LYS A 96 9.37 10.25 1.98
CA LYS A 96 10.02 9.47 0.93
C LYS A 96 11.29 8.86 1.51
N ASP A 97 11.38 7.54 1.45
CA ASP A 97 12.60 6.83 1.80
C ASP A 97 13.67 7.09 0.75
N THR A 98 14.94 7.22 1.17
CA THR A 98 16.08 7.49 0.27
C THR A 98 16.25 6.39 -0.77
N PHE A 99 15.88 5.14 -0.44
CA PHE A 99 15.98 3.98 -1.32
C PHE A 99 14.64 3.60 -1.96
N SER A 100 13.66 4.48 -1.91
CA SER A 100 12.34 4.26 -2.53
C SER A 100 12.40 3.98 -4.04
N ALA A 101 13.49 4.37 -4.71
CA ALA A 101 13.73 4.03 -6.11
C ALA A 101 13.78 2.51 -6.36
N HIS A 102 14.10 1.73 -5.34
CA HIS A 102 14.05 0.27 -5.35
C HIS A 102 12.79 -0.24 -4.63
N PHE A 103 12.64 0.08 -3.36
CA PHE A 103 11.62 -0.51 -2.48
C PHE A 103 10.19 -0.01 -2.72
N MET A 104 10.03 1.12 -3.42
CA MET A 104 8.76 1.70 -3.84
C MET A 104 8.77 2.08 -5.33
N ASN A 105 9.55 1.40 -6.15
CA ASN A 105 9.58 1.69 -7.59
C ASN A 105 8.22 1.38 -8.21
N THR A 106 7.55 2.41 -8.71
CA THR A 106 6.20 2.29 -9.28
C THR A 106 5.23 1.64 -8.28
N ALA A 107 5.24 2.15 -7.05
CA ALA A 107 4.39 1.63 -5.99
C ALA A 107 2.91 1.63 -6.41
N SER A 108 2.20 0.53 -6.15
CA SER A 108 0.87 0.27 -6.70
C SER A 108 -0.22 0.06 -5.65
N ALA A 109 0.11 -0.48 -4.48
CA ALA A 109 -0.85 -0.67 -3.41
C ALA A 109 -0.15 -0.71 -2.04
N ILE A 110 -0.92 -0.50 -0.97
CA ILE A 110 -0.49 -0.50 0.43
C ILE A 110 -1.49 -1.26 1.29
N ALA A 111 -1.02 -1.99 2.28
CA ALA A 111 -1.86 -2.60 3.30
C ALA A 111 -1.17 -2.59 4.66
N PHE A 112 -1.90 -2.22 5.70
CA PHE A 112 -1.45 -2.29 7.10
C PHE A 112 -1.77 -3.63 7.73
N SER A 113 -0.84 -4.15 8.51
CA SER A 113 -1.06 -5.33 9.33
C SER A 113 -1.33 -4.97 10.79
N ASN A 114 -1.68 -5.98 11.59
CA ASN A 114 -2.02 -5.82 13.00
C ASN A 114 -0.83 -5.67 13.94
N ASN A 115 0.39 -5.84 13.42
CA ASN A 115 1.64 -5.77 14.21
C ASN A 115 2.35 -4.41 14.15
N GLY A 116 1.74 -3.41 13.52
CA GLY A 116 2.30 -2.07 13.36
C GLY A 116 3.17 -1.90 12.12
N GLY A 117 3.24 -2.90 11.25
CA GLY A 117 3.89 -2.84 9.95
C GLY A 117 2.90 -2.60 8.81
N PHE A 118 3.43 -2.22 7.66
CA PHE A 118 2.70 -2.21 6.40
C PHE A 118 3.55 -2.80 5.27
N ALA A 119 2.90 -3.24 4.22
CA ALA A 119 3.60 -3.62 3.00
C ALA A 119 3.05 -2.89 1.78
N ASN A 120 3.91 -2.70 0.78
CA ASN A 120 3.52 -2.18 -0.52
C ASN A 120 3.89 -3.13 -1.65
N THR A 121 3.18 -3.00 -2.78
CA THR A 121 3.48 -3.71 -4.03
C THR A 121 4.06 -2.76 -5.07
N LEU A 122 4.76 -3.35 -6.05
CA LEU A 122 5.48 -2.64 -7.11
C LEU A 122 4.94 -3.08 -8.49
N ASP A 123 4.33 -2.15 -9.23
CA ASP A 123 3.88 -2.38 -10.61
C ASP A 123 5.03 -2.19 -11.62
N VAL A 124 6.11 -2.95 -11.41
CA VAL A 124 7.31 -2.92 -12.24
C VAL A 124 7.88 -4.32 -12.43
N GLN A 125 8.48 -4.57 -13.60
CA GLN A 125 9.10 -5.87 -13.89
C GLN A 125 10.32 -6.12 -13.02
N ASP A 126 11.16 -5.12 -12.87
CA ASP A 126 12.40 -5.19 -12.11
C ASP A 126 12.59 -3.88 -11.31
N ALA A 127 12.72 -4.01 -10.00
CA ALA A 127 12.82 -2.87 -9.09
C ALA A 127 14.09 -2.03 -9.32
N ASN A 128 15.14 -2.63 -9.90
CA ASN A 128 16.37 -1.93 -10.28
C ASN A 128 16.31 -1.31 -11.69
N GLY A 129 15.17 -1.42 -12.38
CA GLY A 129 15.01 -0.90 -13.74
C GLY A 129 15.77 -1.67 -14.81
N ASN A 130 16.16 -2.92 -14.55
CA ASN A 130 16.79 -3.76 -15.56
C ASN A 130 15.73 -4.28 -16.55
N PRO A 131 15.80 -3.91 -17.85
CA PRO A 131 14.77 -4.27 -18.83
C PRO A 131 14.67 -5.77 -19.11
N ASN A 132 15.65 -6.56 -18.69
CA ASN A 132 15.67 -8.02 -18.84
C ASN A 132 15.56 -8.74 -17.49
N GLY A 133 15.42 -8.01 -16.41
CA GLY A 133 15.30 -8.55 -15.06
C GLY A 133 13.84 -8.81 -14.67
N PHE A 134 13.68 -9.55 -13.59
CA PHE A 134 12.38 -9.87 -12.95
C PHE A 134 12.50 -9.76 -11.44
N PHE A 135 13.41 -8.96 -10.97
CA PHE A 135 13.71 -8.75 -9.56
C PHE A 135 12.77 -7.68 -8.98
N SER A 136 11.55 -8.10 -8.62
CA SER A 136 10.52 -7.23 -8.06
C SER A 136 9.54 -8.03 -7.18
N GLY A 137 8.90 -7.36 -6.23
CA GLY A 137 7.92 -7.94 -5.34
C GLY A 137 7.50 -6.99 -4.23
N ALA A 138 6.79 -7.49 -3.22
CA ALA A 138 6.34 -6.68 -2.11
C ALA A 138 7.47 -6.33 -1.14
N THR A 139 7.39 -5.14 -0.55
CA THR A 139 8.31 -4.64 0.48
C THR A 139 7.56 -4.41 1.78
N LEU A 140 8.15 -4.85 2.89
CA LEU A 140 7.65 -4.68 4.26
C LEU A 140 8.33 -3.50 4.95
N TRP A 141 7.56 -2.74 5.73
CA TRP A 141 7.99 -1.52 6.42
C TRP A 141 7.46 -1.42 7.84
N GLU A 142 8.22 -0.73 8.69
CA GLU A 142 7.72 -0.20 9.96
C GLU A 142 6.78 0.99 9.71
N ALA A 143 5.66 1.04 10.43
CA ALA A 143 4.75 2.18 10.38
C ALA A 143 5.01 3.23 11.47
N ASP A 144 5.99 3.03 12.34
CA ASP A 144 6.45 4.07 13.26
C ASP A 144 7.12 5.19 12.46
N THR A 145 6.53 6.37 12.50
CA THR A 145 7.03 7.54 11.77
C THR A 145 8.32 8.14 12.35
N SER A 146 8.83 7.63 13.45
CA SER A 146 10.19 7.90 13.92
C SER A 146 11.25 7.02 13.24
N ILE A 147 10.82 5.94 12.62
CA ILE A 147 11.65 4.95 11.92
C ILE A 147 11.44 5.07 10.39
N TYR A 148 10.23 4.92 9.92
CA TYR A 148 9.90 4.96 8.49
C TYR A 148 10.38 6.26 7.81
N ALA A 149 11.18 6.11 6.77
CA ALA A 149 11.80 7.19 6.00
C ALA A 149 12.61 8.17 6.90
N ARG A 150 13.17 7.69 8.01
CA ARG A 150 14.04 8.45 8.93
C ARG A 150 15.32 7.73 9.24
N ILE A 151 15.27 6.40 9.40
CA ILE A 151 16.42 5.57 9.76
C ILE A 151 17.09 5.04 8.50
N ASN A 152 18.40 4.79 8.57
CA ASN A 152 19.20 4.22 7.48
C ASN A 152 19.10 5.00 6.16
N GLN A 153 19.05 6.32 6.22
CA GLN A 153 18.99 7.19 5.05
C GLN A 153 20.37 7.48 4.44
N GLU A 154 21.44 7.10 5.14
CA GLU A 154 22.83 7.25 4.70
C GLU A 154 23.60 5.93 4.90
N GLY A 155 24.64 5.73 4.11
CA GLY A 155 25.53 4.58 4.28
C GLY A 155 25.11 3.34 3.47
N PRO A 156 25.62 2.15 3.84
CA PRO A 156 25.38 0.91 3.12
C PRO A 156 23.99 0.29 3.43
N GLU A 157 23.34 0.76 4.47
CA GLU A 157 22.00 0.33 4.84
C GLU A 157 20.99 0.80 3.78
N LEU A 158 20.04 -0.06 3.44
CA LEU A 158 19.12 0.17 2.33
C LEU A 158 17.79 0.82 2.77
N GLY A 159 17.87 1.97 3.44
CA GLY A 159 16.69 2.73 3.87
C GLY A 159 16.05 2.17 5.13
N SER A 160 14.75 2.41 5.28
CA SER A 160 13.98 2.04 6.47
C SER A 160 13.06 0.83 6.26
N HIS A 161 13.19 0.11 5.15
CA HIS A 161 12.41 -1.11 4.93
C HIS A 161 12.82 -2.22 5.91
N TRP A 162 11.88 -3.11 6.18
CA TRP A 162 12.11 -4.27 7.01
C TRP A 162 12.50 -5.51 6.22
N ASP A 163 11.88 -5.68 5.05
CA ASP A 163 12.11 -6.83 4.18
C ASP A 163 11.59 -6.58 2.77
N MET A 164 12.09 -7.35 1.80
CA MET A 164 11.58 -7.38 0.44
C MET A 164 11.76 -8.75 -0.21
N LEU A 165 10.69 -9.35 -0.71
CA LEU A 165 10.71 -10.62 -1.42
C LEU A 165 10.49 -10.41 -2.93
N HIS A 166 11.53 -10.67 -3.74
CA HIS A 166 11.56 -10.38 -5.18
C HIS A 166 10.97 -11.51 -6.03
N GLN A 167 9.72 -11.89 -5.77
CA GLN A 167 9.10 -13.07 -6.39
C GLN A 167 7.84 -12.78 -7.22
N SER A 168 7.44 -11.50 -7.34
CA SER A 168 6.18 -11.12 -7.99
C SER A 168 6.32 -9.83 -8.80
N PRO A 169 6.89 -9.91 -10.02
CA PRO A 169 6.95 -8.77 -10.94
C PRO A 169 5.55 -8.26 -11.29
N PHE A 170 5.41 -6.95 -11.51
CA PHE A 170 4.13 -6.30 -11.79
C PHE A 170 3.07 -6.60 -10.74
N SER A 171 3.46 -6.62 -9.46
CA SER A 171 2.51 -6.84 -8.37
C SER A 171 1.58 -5.66 -8.19
N ILE A 172 0.27 -5.97 -8.06
CA ILE A 172 -0.79 -4.97 -7.88
C ILE A 172 -1.79 -5.46 -6.84
N GLY A 173 -2.27 -4.55 -6.01
CA GLY A 173 -3.22 -4.90 -4.95
C GLY A 173 -2.58 -5.78 -3.87
N ILE A 174 -2.80 -5.42 -2.63
CA ILE A 174 -2.27 -6.14 -1.48
C ILE A 174 -3.30 -6.15 -0.36
N ALA A 175 -3.29 -7.19 0.46
CA ALA A 175 -4.09 -7.27 1.68
C ALA A 175 -3.29 -7.99 2.77
N ALA A 176 -3.30 -7.46 3.98
CA ALA A 176 -2.71 -8.12 5.13
C ALA A 176 -3.60 -9.27 5.61
N GLU A 177 -2.99 -10.40 5.97
CA GLU A 177 -3.65 -11.48 6.69
C GLU A 177 -3.49 -11.29 8.20
N ALA A 178 -2.26 -11.30 8.66
CA ALA A 178 -1.84 -11.03 10.04
C ALA A 178 -0.31 -10.92 10.10
N ASP A 179 0.20 -10.21 11.08
CA ASP A 179 1.64 -10.08 11.33
C ASP A 179 2.40 -9.68 10.05
N ASN A 180 3.40 -10.44 9.62
CA ASN A 180 4.17 -10.18 8.41
C ASN A 180 3.65 -10.97 7.20
N ILE A 181 2.37 -11.35 7.19
CA ILE A 181 1.75 -12.17 6.14
C ILE A 181 0.82 -11.32 5.28
N TYR A 182 1.05 -11.35 3.96
CA TYR A 182 0.30 -10.57 2.99
C TYR A 182 -0.09 -11.39 1.77
N TRP A 183 -1.21 -11.00 1.15
CA TRP A 183 -1.71 -11.54 -0.10
C TRP A 183 -1.65 -10.47 -1.17
N LEU A 184 -1.19 -10.80 -2.37
CA LEU A 184 -1.08 -9.87 -3.48
C LEU A 184 -1.38 -10.52 -4.83
N PHE A 185 -1.62 -9.70 -5.83
CA PHE A 185 -1.73 -10.14 -7.21
C PHE A 185 -0.37 -10.01 -7.90
N ASP A 186 0.10 -11.13 -8.46
CA ASP A 186 1.29 -11.17 -9.31
C ASP A 186 0.85 -11.00 -10.77
N GLY A 187 1.14 -9.83 -11.32
CA GLY A 187 0.71 -9.48 -12.68
C GLY A 187 1.52 -10.18 -13.77
N PHE A 188 2.74 -10.64 -13.47
CA PHE A 188 3.54 -11.38 -14.44
C PHE A 188 3.06 -12.83 -14.60
N HIS A 189 2.79 -13.50 -13.49
CA HIS A 189 2.33 -14.90 -13.51
C HIS A 189 0.81 -15.03 -13.55
N ASN A 190 0.06 -13.92 -13.48
CA ASN A 190 -1.40 -13.88 -13.47
C ASN A 190 -2.03 -14.74 -12.35
N THR A 191 -1.52 -14.64 -11.16
CA THR A 191 -1.94 -15.48 -10.03
C THR A 191 -2.02 -14.69 -8.73
N ILE A 192 -2.58 -15.31 -7.70
CA ILE A 192 -2.54 -14.80 -6.32
C ILE A 192 -1.33 -15.42 -5.62
N VAL A 193 -0.65 -14.60 -4.84
CA VAL A 193 0.53 -15.01 -4.08
C VAL A 193 0.37 -14.61 -2.63
N LYS A 194 0.72 -15.50 -1.72
CA LYS A 194 0.88 -15.23 -0.30
C LYS A 194 2.35 -15.04 0.01
N TYR A 195 2.68 -13.92 0.59
CA TYR A 195 3.99 -13.62 1.16
C TYR A 195 3.92 -13.78 2.67
N ASP A 196 4.86 -14.50 3.21
CA ASP A 196 5.14 -14.60 4.62
C ASP A 196 6.59 -14.15 4.82
N PHE A 197 6.77 -12.92 5.25
CA PHE A 197 8.10 -12.32 5.43
C PHE A 197 8.85 -12.88 6.64
N GLN A 198 8.20 -13.72 7.45
CA GLN A 198 8.75 -14.31 8.67
C GLN A 198 9.25 -13.22 9.65
N GLU A 199 10.50 -13.31 10.06
CA GLU A 199 11.10 -12.31 10.94
C GLU A 199 11.61 -11.11 10.09
N PRO A 200 11.21 -9.88 10.42
CA PRO A 200 11.78 -8.71 9.76
C PRO A 200 13.26 -8.57 10.12
N HIS A 201 14.02 -7.86 9.30
CA HIS A 201 15.43 -7.58 9.59
C HIS A 201 15.58 -7.03 11.01
N PRO A 202 16.33 -7.68 11.89
CA PRO A 202 16.34 -7.35 13.30
C PRO A 202 17.02 -6.01 13.60
N ASP A 203 17.66 -5.40 12.60
CA ASP A 203 18.55 -4.31 12.89
C ASP A 203 18.67 -3.30 11.75
N HIS A 204 17.89 -2.25 11.82
CA HIS A 204 18.02 -1.08 10.96
C HIS A 204 19.41 -0.41 11.06
N GLU A 205 20.20 -0.76 12.07
CA GLU A 205 21.50 -0.16 12.31
C GLU A 205 22.67 -0.88 11.63
N HIS A 206 22.49 -2.12 11.15
CA HIS A 206 23.61 -2.96 10.74
C HIS A 206 23.54 -3.54 9.31
N GLY A 207 22.57 -3.13 8.50
CA GLY A 207 22.55 -3.47 7.05
C GLY A 207 22.66 -4.95 6.74
N GLY A 208 22.14 -5.79 7.59
CA GLY A 208 22.10 -7.23 7.39
C GLY A 208 20.84 -7.62 6.66
N GLU A 209 20.85 -7.56 5.35
CA GLU A 209 19.72 -8.02 4.55
C GLU A 209 19.66 -9.54 4.55
N ASP A 210 18.90 -10.10 5.44
CA ASP A 210 18.52 -11.51 5.35
C ASP A 210 17.08 -11.66 4.87
N HIS A 211 16.91 -11.67 3.54
CA HIS A 211 15.65 -12.02 2.92
C HIS A 211 15.47 -13.54 2.77
N SER A 212 16.34 -14.33 3.39
CA SER A 212 16.44 -15.78 3.12
C SER A 212 15.40 -16.62 3.84
N ASP A 213 14.77 -16.09 4.87
CA ASP A 213 13.73 -16.78 5.64
C ASP A 213 12.32 -16.61 5.05
N GLY A 214 12.12 -15.58 4.23
CA GLY A 214 10.84 -15.28 3.62
C GLY A 214 10.26 -16.40 2.77
N LEU A 215 8.97 -16.67 2.91
CA LEU A 215 8.24 -17.72 2.22
C LEU A 215 7.23 -17.16 1.23
N VAL A 216 7.24 -17.66 0.01
CA VAL A 216 6.31 -17.25 -1.05
C VAL A 216 5.49 -18.46 -1.52
N TYR A 217 4.18 -18.37 -1.37
CA TYR A 217 3.23 -19.40 -1.80
C TYR A 217 2.44 -18.89 -3.00
N ARG A 218 2.60 -19.51 -4.16
CA ARG A 218 1.90 -19.17 -5.39
C ARG A 218 0.74 -20.11 -5.64
N TYR A 219 -0.42 -19.56 -5.93
CA TYR A 219 -1.67 -20.29 -6.17
C TYR A 219 -1.97 -20.33 -7.66
N ASP A 220 -1.29 -21.19 -8.39
CA ASP A 220 -1.37 -21.28 -9.86
C ASP A 220 -2.74 -21.74 -10.38
N GLU A 221 -3.56 -22.37 -9.52
CA GLU A 221 -4.94 -22.73 -9.82
C GLU A 221 -5.88 -21.52 -9.87
N ILE A 222 -5.47 -20.38 -9.34
CA ILE A 222 -6.22 -19.13 -9.36
C ILE A 222 -5.64 -18.22 -10.44
N ASN A 223 -6.25 -18.22 -11.60
CA ASN A 223 -5.84 -17.34 -12.70
C ASN A 223 -6.52 -15.98 -12.58
N VAL A 224 -5.72 -14.94 -12.42
CA VAL A 224 -6.16 -13.54 -12.37
C VAL A 224 -5.51 -12.79 -13.51
N SER A 225 -6.23 -12.64 -14.63
CA SER A 225 -5.68 -11.89 -15.77
C SER A 225 -5.66 -10.39 -15.48
N ARG A 226 -4.50 -9.76 -15.67
CA ARG A 226 -4.39 -8.32 -15.76
C ARG A 226 -5.14 -7.85 -17.01
N THR A 227 -6.18 -7.05 -16.84
CA THR A 227 -6.83 -6.38 -17.98
C THR A 227 -5.90 -5.29 -18.50
N GLU A 228 -5.39 -5.46 -19.71
CA GLU A 228 -4.68 -4.39 -20.40
C GLU A 228 -5.61 -3.21 -20.62
N GLY A 229 -5.25 -2.04 -20.13
CA GLY A 229 -5.89 -0.78 -20.51
C GLY A 229 -6.91 -0.20 -19.54
N LEU A 230 -6.63 -0.16 -18.26
CA LEU A 230 -7.26 0.79 -17.34
C LEU A 230 -6.29 1.90 -16.97
#